data_ebc1f786b2a205b2a427b6e3b6d48ce0
#
_entry.id   ebc1f786b2a205b2a427b6e3b6d48ce0
#
_cell.length_a   1.000
_cell.length_b   1.000
_cell.length_c   1.000
_cell.angle_alpha   90.00
_cell.angle_beta   90.00
_cell.angle_gamma   90.00
#
_symmetry.space_group_name_H-M   'P 1'
#
loop_
_entity.id
_entity.type
_entity.pdbx_description
1 polymer ?
#
loop_
_entity_poly.entity_id
_entity_poly.type
_entity_poly.pdbx_seq_one_letter_code
_entity_poly.pdbx_strand_id
1 'polypeptide(L)'
;EKTTRALADDSELKLSVSGSSTELDGHTAKIPQIARKMTKDEVMLARGNADALALKKRFHNRLLHDHYLPTGQLAKQLYQNLETARCEIIGAQVLPGTATNLDAKITEDIKQRSQVADIDSKDLTIAEAAGYMLRQIATGRPLPKPAEILTEKWREFIQTEAGDTLFEAT
;
A
#
# COMPACT_ATOMS: atom_id res chain seq x y z
N GLU A 1 -4.54 15.77 -9.35
CA GLU A 1 -5.84 16.00 -8.71
C GLU A 1 -7.01 15.45 -9.55
N LYS A 2 -7.17 15.78 -10.84
CA LYS A 2 -8.26 15.22 -11.68
C LYS A 2 -8.23 13.70 -11.74
N THR A 3 -7.05 13.12 -11.97
CA THR A 3 -6.86 11.66 -11.98
C THR A 3 -7.19 11.04 -10.63
N THR A 4 -6.75 11.66 -9.53
CA THR A 4 -6.99 11.19 -8.16
C THR A 4 -8.48 11.15 -7.83
N ARG A 5 -9.24 12.18 -8.24
CA ARG A 5 -10.71 12.23 -8.12
C ARG A 5 -11.39 11.10 -8.89
N ALA A 6 -10.98 10.90 -10.13
CA ALA A 6 -11.51 9.83 -10.97
C ALA A 6 -11.21 8.44 -10.40
N LEU A 7 -9.99 8.23 -9.87
CA LEU A 7 -9.60 6.99 -9.20
C LEU A 7 -10.40 6.74 -7.91
N ALA A 8 -10.62 7.80 -7.13
CA ALA A 8 -11.37 7.73 -5.88
C ALA A 8 -12.88 7.59 -6.06
N ASP A 9 -13.37 7.83 -7.28
CA ASP A 9 -14.80 8.00 -7.57
C ASP A 9 -15.45 9.08 -6.68
N ASP A 10 -14.70 10.17 -6.46
CA ASP A 10 -15.08 11.28 -5.59
C ASP A 10 -14.68 12.62 -6.24
N SER A 11 -15.66 13.33 -6.79
CA SER A 11 -15.47 14.63 -7.48
C SER A 11 -15.04 15.73 -6.51
N GLU A 12 -15.37 15.60 -5.22
CA GLU A 12 -15.07 16.60 -4.18
C GLU A 12 -13.69 16.37 -3.53
N LEU A 13 -13.04 15.24 -3.83
CA LEU A 13 -11.73 14.94 -3.26
C LEU A 13 -10.70 16.02 -3.58
N LYS A 14 -10.09 16.55 -2.53
CA LYS A 14 -9.01 17.54 -2.62
C LYS A 14 -7.67 16.85 -2.38
N LEU A 15 -6.69 17.14 -3.22
CA LEU A 15 -5.32 16.70 -3.00
C LEU A 15 -4.53 17.86 -2.39
N SER A 16 -4.04 17.66 -1.18
CA SER A 16 -3.19 18.60 -0.46
C SER A 16 -1.77 18.05 -0.38
N VAL A 17 -0.80 18.91 -0.69
CA VAL A 17 0.63 18.59 -0.58
C VAL A 17 1.15 19.29 0.67
N SER A 18 1.26 18.56 1.78
CA SER A 18 1.64 19.13 3.07
C SER A 18 2.16 18.07 4.04
N GLY A 19 3.13 18.46 4.87
CA GLY A 19 3.67 17.56 5.91
C GLY A 19 4.58 16.46 5.38
N SER A 20 4.75 15.42 6.18
CA SER A 20 5.63 14.28 5.93
C SER A 20 4.87 12.95 5.81
N SER A 21 3.56 12.94 6.07
CA SER A 21 2.73 11.72 6.09
C SER A 21 1.70 11.70 4.95
N THR A 22 1.30 10.49 4.60
CA THR A 22 0.21 10.24 3.65
C THR A 22 -1.05 9.94 4.46
N GLU A 23 -2.07 10.78 4.34
CA GLU A 23 -3.31 10.70 5.10
C GLU A 23 -4.54 10.91 4.22
N LEU A 24 -5.64 10.28 4.60
CA LEU A 24 -6.96 10.53 4.05
C LEU A 24 -7.89 10.99 5.18
N ASP A 25 -8.36 12.23 5.06
CA ASP A 25 -9.29 12.85 6.00
C ASP A 25 -10.53 13.33 5.24
N GLY A 26 -11.63 12.58 5.37
CA GLY A 26 -12.87 12.85 4.66
C GLY A 26 -12.68 12.95 3.14
N HIS A 27 -12.81 14.16 2.59
CA HIS A 27 -12.59 14.49 1.19
C HIS A 27 -11.21 15.13 0.92
N THR A 28 -10.25 14.98 1.84
CA THR A 28 -8.91 15.52 1.66
C THR A 28 -7.88 14.41 1.71
N ALA A 29 -7.18 14.19 0.60
CA ALA A 29 -6.02 13.33 0.51
C ALA A 29 -4.75 14.18 0.68
N LYS A 30 -4.00 13.95 1.77
CA LYS A 30 -2.72 14.61 2.02
C LYS A 30 -1.59 13.71 1.56
N ILE A 31 -0.66 14.26 0.80
CA ILE A 31 0.56 13.60 0.39
C ILE A 31 1.78 14.40 0.86
N PRO A 32 2.93 13.75 1.08
CA PRO A 32 4.15 14.43 1.50
C PRO A 32 4.52 15.59 0.58
N GLN A 33 5.15 16.61 1.17
CA GLN A 33 5.62 17.76 0.41
C GLN A 33 6.72 17.34 -0.58
N ILE A 34 6.57 17.77 -1.81
CA ILE A 34 7.43 17.42 -2.93
C ILE A 34 8.37 18.59 -3.22
N ALA A 35 9.63 18.29 -3.52
CA ALA A 35 10.61 19.31 -3.88
C ALA A 35 10.20 20.10 -5.13
N ARG A 36 10.62 21.36 -5.21
CA ARG A 36 10.28 22.26 -6.35
C ARG A 36 10.84 21.80 -7.69
N LYS A 37 11.96 21.05 -7.67
CA LYS A 37 12.52 20.33 -8.82
C LYS A 37 12.43 18.85 -8.53
N MET A 38 11.37 18.21 -9.02
CA MET A 38 11.14 16.78 -8.83
C MET A 38 11.99 15.95 -9.80
N THR A 39 12.63 14.93 -9.27
CA THR A 39 13.16 13.82 -10.06
C THR A 39 12.01 12.96 -10.58
N LYS A 40 12.30 12.11 -11.56
CA LYS A 40 11.30 11.15 -12.08
C LYS A 40 10.77 10.23 -10.96
N ASP A 41 11.64 9.80 -10.06
CA ASP A 41 11.29 8.90 -8.95
C ASP A 41 10.38 9.58 -7.93
N GLU A 42 10.65 10.85 -7.58
CA GLU A 42 9.78 11.63 -6.69
C GLU A 42 8.39 11.86 -7.30
N VAL A 43 8.30 12.07 -8.63
CA VAL A 43 7.01 12.16 -9.32
C VAL A 43 6.25 10.82 -9.25
N MET A 44 6.95 9.71 -9.45
CA MET A 44 6.34 8.37 -9.38
C MET A 44 5.88 8.05 -7.96
N LEU A 45 6.67 8.38 -6.93
CA LEU A 45 6.29 8.25 -5.52
C LEU A 45 5.04 9.09 -5.19
N ALA A 46 5.00 10.35 -5.61
CA ALA A 46 3.85 11.21 -5.38
C ALA A 46 2.57 10.67 -6.04
N ARG A 47 2.70 10.12 -7.25
CA ARG A 47 1.59 9.44 -7.93
C ARG A 47 1.17 8.18 -7.18
N GLY A 48 2.11 7.34 -6.77
CA GLY A 48 1.84 6.13 -5.99
C GLY A 48 1.11 6.43 -4.69
N ASN A 49 1.53 7.47 -3.96
CA ASN A 49 0.83 7.93 -2.75
C ASN A 49 -0.59 8.42 -3.03
N ALA A 50 -0.76 9.23 -4.08
CA ALA A 50 -2.08 9.73 -4.47
C ALA A 50 -3.01 8.61 -4.94
N ASP A 51 -2.49 7.65 -5.70
CA ASP A 51 -3.25 6.50 -6.19
C ASP A 51 -3.65 5.58 -5.02
N ALA A 52 -2.74 5.27 -4.11
CA ALA A 52 -3.04 4.45 -2.92
C ALA A 52 -4.16 5.07 -2.06
N LEU A 53 -4.12 6.40 -1.83
CA LEU A 53 -5.19 7.10 -1.11
C LEU A 53 -6.52 7.07 -1.85
N ALA A 54 -6.50 7.29 -3.16
CA ALA A 54 -7.70 7.25 -3.99
C ALA A 54 -8.34 5.87 -4.01
N LEU A 55 -7.53 4.82 -4.16
CA LEU A 55 -8.01 3.43 -4.13
C LEU A 55 -8.57 3.05 -2.76
N LYS A 56 -7.89 3.47 -1.69
CA LYS A 56 -8.42 3.30 -0.34
C LYS A 56 -9.75 4.04 -0.16
N LYS A 57 -9.88 5.28 -0.62
CA LYS A 57 -11.13 6.03 -0.59
C LYS A 57 -12.26 5.29 -1.29
N ARG A 58 -11.97 4.71 -2.45
CA ARG A 58 -12.96 4.04 -3.31
C ARG A 58 -13.40 2.67 -2.79
N PHE A 59 -12.44 1.85 -2.33
CA PHE A 59 -12.68 0.42 -2.07
C PHE A 59 -12.72 0.04 -0.60
N HIS A 60 -12.30 0.94 0.32
CA HIS A 60 -12.34 0.66 1.74
C HIS A 60 -13.70 1.02 2.34
N ASN A 61 -14.32 0.06 3.00
CA ASN A 61 -15.54 0.29 3.77
C ASN A 61 -15.21 0.36 5.27
N ARG A 62 -15.19 1.58 5.82
CA ARG A 62 -14.81 1.81 7.21
C ARG A 62 -15.72 1.08 8.19
N LEU A 63 -17.03 1.06 7.96
CA LEU A 63 -17.98 0.42 8.89
C LEU A 63 -17.75 -1.08 8.96
N LEU A 64 -17.55 -1.75 7.81
CA LEU A 64 -17.23 -3.17 7.77
C LEU A 64 -15.84 -3.42 8.37
N HIS A 65 -14.87 -2.58 8.07
CA HIS A 65 -13.51 -2.71 8.60
C HIS A 65 -13.49 -2.64 10.12
N ASP A 66 -14.15 -1.64 10.70
CA ASP A 66 -14.23 -1.45 12.15
C ASP A 66 -15.02 -2.58 12.84
N HIS A 67 -16.06 -3.11 12.16
CA HIS A 67 -16.87 -4.22 12.67
C HIS A 67 -16.08 -5.54 12.77
N TYR A 68 -15.23 -5.82 11.79
CA TYR A 68 -14.42 -7.05 11.74
C TYR A 68 -12.99 -6.89 12.28
N LEU A 69 -12.68 -5.73 12.85
CA LEU A 69 -11.34 -5.47 13.38
C LEU A 69 -11.01 -6.47 14.51
N PRO A 70 -9.97 -7.32 14.34
CA PRO A 70 -9.64 -8.33 15.33
C PRO A 70 -9.10 -7.70 16.62
N THR A 71 -9.11 -8.48 17.71
CA THR A 71 -8.43 -8.12 18.94
C THR A 71 -6.96 -8.55 18.87
N GLY A 72 -6.08 -7.82 19.53
CA GLY A 72 -4.64 -8.12 19.51
C GLY A 72 -3.85 -7.33 18.46
N GLN A 73 -2.66 -6.92 18.85
CA GLN A 73 -1.86 -5.96 18.08
C GLN A 73 -1.43 -6.51 16.71
N LEU A 74 -0.88 -7.73 16.70
CA LEU A 74 -0.42 -8.35 15.45
C LEU A 74 -1.57 -8.62 14.48
N ALA A 75 -2.70 -9.15 15.00
CA ALA A 75 -3.87 -9.42 14.18
C ALA A 75 -4.44 -8.13 13.55
N LYS A 76 -4.46 -7.02 14.30
CA LYS A 76 -4.84 -5.70 13.77
C LYS A 76 -3.90 -5.25 12.65
N GLN A 77 -2.60 -5.38 12.86
CA GLN A 77 -1.61 -5.00 11.84
C GLN A 77 -1.76 -5.84 10.56
N LEU A 78 -1.93 -7.16 10.70
CA LEU A 78 -2.20 -8.05 9.57
C LEU A 78 -3.47 -7.62 8.83
N TYR A 79 -4.58 -7.46 9.54
CA TYR A 79 -5.86 -7.05 8.97
C TYR A 79 -5.77 -5.72 8.22
N GLN A 80 -5.09 -4.73 8.79
CA GLN A 80 -4.90 -3.41 8.17
C GLN A 80 -4.03 -3.47 6.91
N ASN A 81 -2.94 -4.27 6.93
CA ASN A 81 -2.05 -4.42 5.77
C ASN A 81 -2.73 -5.22 4.64
N LEU A 82 -3.45 -6.29 4.97
CA LEU A 82 -4.22 -7.06 4.00
C LEU A 82 -5.34 -6.23 3.37
N GLU A 83 -6.05 -5.42 4.15
CA GLU A 83 -7.09 -4.51 3.63
C GLU A 83 -6.49 -3.44 2.70
N THR A 84 -5.31 -2.90 3.04
CA THR A 84 -4.59 -1.98 2.16
C THR A 84 -4.21 -2.66 0.84
N ALA A 85 -3.64 -3.86 0.93
CA ALA A 85 -3.29 -4.66 -0.24
C ALA A 85 -4.53 -4.98 -1.10
N ARG A 86 -5.67 -5.35 -0.48
CA ARG A 86 -6.93 -5.61 -1.19
C ARG A 86 -7.39 -4.40 -2.00
N CYS A 87 -7.40 -3.22 -1.42
CA CYS A 87 -7.80 -1.99 -2.13
C CYS A 87 -6.87 -1.72 -3.32
N GLU A 88 -5.57 -1.89 -3.14
CA GLU A 88 -4.57 -1.69 -4.20
C GLU A 88 -4.66 -2.74 -5.30
N ILE A 89 -4.94 -4.01 -4.96
CA ILE A 89 -5.13 -5.12 -5.91
C ILE A 89 -6.32 -4.85 -6.82
N ILE A 90 -7.49 -4.55 -6.22
CA ILE A 90 -8.70 -4.24 -6.99
C ILE A 90 -8.44 -3.05 -7.91
N GLY A 91 -7.79 -2.01 -7.40
CA GLY A 91 -7.44 -0.84 -8.18
C GLY A 91 -6.51 -1.14 -9.35
N ALA A 92 -5.49 -1.97 -9.13
CA ALA A 92 -4.54 -2.36 -10.17
C ALA A 92 -5.17 -3.24 -11.27
N GLN A 93 -6.18 -4.05 -10.93
CA GLN A 93 -6.94 -4.85 -11.90
C GLN A 93 -7.85 -3.99 -12.76
N VAL A 94 -8.55 -3.03 -12.17
CA VAL A 94 -9.49 -2.15 -12.88
C VAL A 94 -8.76 -1.06 -13.67
N LEU A 95 -7.64 -0.58 -13.15
CA LEU A 95 -6.87 0.57 -13.67
C LEU A 95 -5.37 0.22 -13.72
N PRO A 96 -4.92 -0.52 -14.75
CA PRO A 96 -3.55 -1.07 -14.80
C PRO A 96 -2.42 -0.06 -14.63
N GLY A 97 -2.65 1.22 -14.99
CA GLY A 97 -1.67 2.30 -14.79
C GLY A 97 -1.31 2.57 -13.32
N THR A 98 -2.19 2.22 -12.37
CA THR A 98 -1.92 2.39 -10.94
C THR A 98 -0.89 1.39 -10.43
N ALA A 99 -0.82 0.19 -11.02
CA ALA A 99 0.10 -0.86 -10.59
C ALA A 99 1.57 -0.38 -10.60
N THR A 100 2.00 0.30 -11.66
CA THR A 100 3.36 0.83 -11.78
C THR A 100 3.65 1.94 -10.77
N ASN A 101 2.67 2.81 -10.50
CA ASN A 101 2.80 3.86 -9.50
C ASN A 101 2.90 3.29 -8.08
N LEU A 102 2.13 2.25 -7.78
CA LEU A 102 2.20 1.53 -6.50
C LEU A 102 3.53 0.78 -6.34
N ASP A 103 4.07 0.16 -7.40
CA ASP A 103 5.38 -0.47 -7.38
C ASP A 103 6.50 0.54 -7.08
N ALA A 104 6.41 1.75 -7.66
CA ALA A 104 7.34 2.83 -7.37
C ALA A 104 7.24 3.31 -5.92
N LYS A 105 6.00 3.44 -5.39
CA LYS A 105 5.76 3.77 -3.98
C LYS A 105 6.39 2.74 -3.05
N ILE A 106 6.12 1.46 -3.25
CA ILE A 106 6.68 0.37 -2.43
C ILE A 106 8.22 0.41 -2.45
N THR A 107 8.81 0.60 -3.63
CA THR A 107 10.25 0.68 -3.79
C THR A 107 10.85 1.82 -2.96
N GLU A 108 10.24 3.00 -3.02
CA GLU A 108 10.74 4.18 -2.35
C GLU A 108 10.50 4.14 -0.84
N ASP A 109 9.34 3.66 -0.39
CA ASP A 109 9.05 3.47 1.04
C ASP A 109 10.11 2.56 1.71
N ILE A 110 10.51 1.48 1.02
CA ILE A 110 11.54 0.57 1.52
C ILE A 110 12.92 1.23 1.51
N LYS A 111 13.27 1.97 0.46
CA LYS A 111 14.53 2.71 0.40
C LYS A 111 14.64 3.74 1.53
N GLN A 112 13.60 4.53 1.76
CA GLN A 112 13.56 5.52 2.83
C GLN A 112 13.72 4.87 4.21
N ARG A 113 13.02 3.76 4.44
CA ARG A 113 13.18 2.97 5.66
C ARG A 113 14.63 2.54 5.87
N SER A 114 15.29 2.05 4.84
CA SER A 114 16.68 1.59 4.90
C SER A 114 17.68 2.70 5.22
N GLN A 115 17.34 3.96 4.96
CA GLN A 115 18.20 5.12 5.23
C GLN A 115 18.05 5.68 6.64
N VAL A 116 16.87 5.55 7.25
CA VAL A 116 16.52 6.23 8.50
C VAL A 116 16.61 5.32 9.73
N ALA A 117 16.56 4.02 9.54
CA ALA A 117 16.30 3.09 10.63
C ALA A 117 17.54 2.38 11.18
N ASP A 118 17.52 2.11 12.50
CA ASP A 118 18.39 1.11 13.14
C ASP A 118 18.20 -0.27 12.50
N ILE A 119 19.18 -1.16 12.68
CA ILE A 119 19.27 -2.45 11.99
C ILE A 119 17.98 -3.27 12.09
N ASP A 120 17.31 -3.28 13.24
CA ASP A 120 16.09 -4.06 13.49
C ASP A 120 14.83 -3.51 12.82
N SER A 121 14.79 -2.21 12.50
CA SER A 121 13.63 -1.59 11.86
C SER A 121 13.71 -1.56 10.32
N LYS A 122 14.78 -2.09 9.72
CA LYS A 122 14.93 -2.21 8.27
C LYS A 122 14.13 -3.36 7.68
N ASP A 123 13.84 -4.37 8.49
CA ASP A 123 13.07 -5.53 8.08
C ASP A 123 11.58 -5.21 7.98
N LEU A 124 10.89 -5.90 7.07
CA LEU A 124 9.44 -5.87 7.04
C LEU A 124 8.88 -6.61 8.26
N THR A 125 7.79 -6.10 8.80
CA THR A 125 6.96 -6.88 9.71
C THR A 125 6.29 -8.02 8.94
N ILE A 126 5.90 -9.09 9.64
CA ILE A 126 5.10 -10.17 9.04
C ILE A 126 3.81 -9.65 8.39
N ALA A 127 3.20 -8.62 8.98
CA ALA A 127 1.98 -8.01 8.48
C ALA A 127 2.19 -7.30 7.11
N GLU A 128 3.30 -6.61 6.95
CA GLU A 128 3.67 -5.99 5.67
C GLU A 128 4.03 -7.05 4.62
N ALA A 129 4.81 -8.05 5.01
CA ALA A 129 5.17 -9.16 4.14
C ALA A 129 3.93 -9.92 3.62
N ALA A 130 2.95 -10.18 4.50
CA ALA A 130 1.69 -10.81 4.12
C ALA A 130 0.92 -9.96 3.08
N GLY A 131 0.86 -8.64 3.27
CA GLY A 131 0.25 -7.72 2.30
C GLY A 131 0.93 -7.76 0.92
N TYR A 132 2.27 -7.80 0.89
CA TYR A 132 3.01 -7.91 -0.37
C TYR A 132 2.84 -9.29 -1.02
N MET A 133 2.81 -10.37 -0.24
CA MET A 133 2.55 -11.71 -0.77
C MET A 133 1.14 -11.81 -1.36
N LEU A 134 0.11 -11.30 -0.66
CA LEU A 134 -1.26 -11.24 -1.18
C LEU A 134 -1.31 -10.51 -2.53
N ARG A 135 -0.63 -9.34 -2.61
CA ARG A 135 -0.54 -8.59 -3.86
C ARG A 135 0.11 -9.41 -5.00
N GLN A 136 1.21 -10.09 -4.72
CA GLN A 136 1.90 -10.93 -5.70
C GLN A 136 1.00 -12.07 -6.20
N ILE A 137 0.34 -12.77 -5.30
CA ILE A 137 -0.55 -13.91 -5.60
C ILE A 137 -1.76 -13.42 -6.43
N ALA A 138 -2.48 -12.42 -5.93
CA ALA A 138 -3.73 -11.98 -6.54
C ALA A 138 -3.57 -11.27 -7.89
N THR A 139 -2.43 -10.62 -8.13
CA THR A 139 -2.19 -9.91 -9.39
C THR A 139 -1.33 -10.69 -10.37
N GLY A 140 -0.65 -11.74 -9.94
CA GLY A 140 0.37 -12.47 -10.73
C GLY A 140 1.60 -11.60 -11.06
N ARG A 141 1.72 -10.39 -10.52
CA ARG A 141 2.83 -9.47 -10.79
C ARG A 141 3.99 -9.71 -9.83
N PRO A 142 5.24 -9.70 -10.31
CA PRO A 142 6.39 -9.78 -9.41
C PRO A 142 6.42 -8.55 -8.49
N LEU A 143 6.89 -8.74 -7.27
CA LEU A 143 7.16 -7.64 -6.35
C LEU A 143 8.36 -6.81 -6.86
N PRO A 144 8.40 -5.50 -6.55
CA PRO A 144 9.63 -4.72 -6.68
C PRO A 144 10.77 -5.40 -5.92
N LYS A 145 11.98 -5.39 -6.52
CA LYS A 145 13.12 -6.13 -5.97
C LYS A 145 13.42 -5.88 -4.48
N PRO A 146 13.36 -4.65 -3.95
CA PRO A 146 13.54 -4.41 -2.52
C PRO A 146 12.48 -5.10 -1.65
N ALA A 147 11.23 -5.11 -2.11
CA ALA A 147 10.13 -5.79 -1.40
C ALA A 147 10.27 -7.31 -1.46
N GLU A 148 10.66 -7.86 -2.61
CA GLU A 148 10.89 -9.29 -2.78
C GLU A 148 11.94 -9.82 -1.79
N ILE A 149 13.10 -9.15 -1.69
CA ILE A 149 14.19 -9.56 -0.79
C ILE A 149 13.74 -9.57 0.68
N LEU A 150 13.01 -8.54 1.10
CA LEU A 150 12.56 -8.44 2.50
C LEU A 150 11.38 -9.39 2.80
N THR A 151 10.53 -9.66 1.81
CA THR A 151 9.39 -10.59 1.96
C THR A 151 9.88 -12.03 2.05
N GLU A 152 11.00 -12.38 1.40
CA GLU A 152 11.54 -13.74 1.39
C GLU A 152 11.80 -14.29 2.79
N LYS A 153 12.19 -13.45 3.74
CA LYS A 153 12.38 -13.82 5.15
C LYS A 153 11.13 -14.41 5.81
N TRP A 154 9.96 -13.99 5.35
CA TRP A 154 8.67 -14.41 5.91
C TRP A 154 7.93 -15.43 5.05
N ARG A 155 8.43 -15.68 3.83
CA ARG A 155 7.71 -16.49 2.83
C ARG A 155 7.40 -17.89 3.33
N GLU A 156 8.39 -18.60 3.81
CA GLU A 156 8.22 -19.98 4.31
C GLU A 156 7.23 -20.04 5.46
N PHE A 157 7.36 -19.14 6.44
CA PHE A 157 6.45 -19.05 7.56
C PHE A 157 5.00 -18.76 7.13
N ILE A 158 4.80 -17.75 6.29
CA ILE A 158 3.46 -17.36 5.83
C ILE A 158 2.84 -18.48 4.97
N GLN A 159 3.62 -19.15 4.14
CA GLN A 159 3.13 -20.26 3.33
C GLN A 159 2.73 -21.46 4.18
N THR A 160 3.48 -21.75 5.24
CA THR A 160 3.17 -22.87 6.15
C THR A 160 1.91 -22.58 6.97
N GLU A 161 1.76 -21.35 7.47
CA GLU A 161 0.67 -21.02 8.41
C GLU A 161 -0.65 -20.59 7.71
N ALA A 162 -0.57 -20.04 6.50
CA ALA A 162 -1.71 -19.43 5.82
C ALA A 162 -1.76 -19.68 4.31
N GLY A 163 -0.88 -20.53 3.75
CA GLY A 163 -0.74 -20.69 2.31
C GLY A 163 -2.04 -21.06 1.61
N ASP A 164 -2.72 -22.09 2.07
CA ASP A 164 -3.98 -22.55 1.47
C ASP A 164 -5.08 -21.48 1.60
N THR A 165 -5.20 -20.85 2.76
CA THR A 165 -6.19 -19.80 3.01
C THR A 165 -5.95 -18.53 2.17
N LEU A 166 -4.68 -18.19 1.93
CA LEU A 166 -4.33 -17.05 1.06
C LEU A 166 -4.72 -17.31 -0.40
N PHE A 167 -4.56 -18.54 -0.89
CA PHE A 167 -4.96 -18.93 -2.25
C PHE A 167 -6.47 -18.97 -2.41
N GLU A 168 -7.21 -19.42 -1.40
CA GLU A 168 -8.69 -19.45 -1.43
C GLU A 168 -9.30 -18.05 -1.41
N ALA A 169 -8.62 -17.05 -0.84
CA ALA A 169 -9.10 -15.67 -0.70
C ALA A 169 -8.83 -14.79 -1.94
N THR A 170 -8.18 -15.30 -2.99
CA THR A 170 -7.83 -14.56 -4.21
C THR A 170 -8.61 -15.03 -5.43
#